data_9fad830624fe4ac43d532925bd7ad1ea
#
_entry.id   9fad830624fe4ac43d532925bd7ad1ea
#
_cell.length_a   1.000
_cell.length_b   1.000
_cell.length_c   1.000
_cell.angle_alpha   90.00
_cell.angle_beta   90.00
_cell.angle_gamma   90.00
#
_symmetry.space_group_name_H-M   'P 1'
#
loop_
_entity.id
_entity.type
_entity.pdbx_description
1 polymer ?
#
loop_
_entity_poly.entity_id
_entity_poly.type
_entity_poly.pdbx_seq_one_letter_code
_entity_poly.pdbx_strand_id
1 'polypeptide(L)'
;MRLLELVSGPETDAKLAQDVARFADLMLGKSVVSAKDSPGFIANRLGVFWLQTGVVEAMELGLTVEEADAIMSRPFGIPKTGVFGLIDLVGLDLMPHINASLAGSLPQSDAFHATNKDMPLIKTMIAEGNIGRKGKGGFYRKGAKGREAIDLTSGAYRPVRKASTPDGRDLRKLLEGSAYAWRVMGPTLAYAASLLPEAADDVHAIDEAMRLG
;
A
#
# COMPACT_ATOMS: atom_id res chain seq x y z
N MET A 1 -13.87 -0.67 5.96
CA MET A 1 -12.94 -1.80 5.76
C MET A 1 -13.62 -3.09 6.22
N ARG A 2 -13.63 -4.10 5.38
CA ARG A 2 -14.31 -5.39 5.67
C ARG A 2 -13.36 -6.41 6.31
N LEU A 3 -12.06 -6.30 6.05
CA LEU A 3 -11.04 -7.21 6.57
C LEU A 3 -10.96 -7.14 8.11
N LEU A 4 -10.88 -8.31 8.73
CA LEU A 4 -10.39 -8.54 10.09
C LEU A 4 -9.37 -9.67 10.04
N GLU A 5 -8.10 -9.36 10.26
CA GLU A 5 -7.07 -10.38 10.46
C GLU A 5 -7.13 -10.87 11.89
N LEU A 6 -7.43 -12.15 12.07
CA LEU A 6 -7.46 -12.80 13.36
C LEU A 6 -6.16 -13.56 13.57
N VAL A 7 -5.42 -13.14 14.60
CA VAL A 7 -4.12 -13.72 14.95
C VAL A 7 -4.27 -14.49 16.24
N SER A 8 -3.84 -15.74 16.23
CA SER A 8 -3.82 -16.61 17.41
C SER A 8 -2.38 -16.86 17.85
N GLY A 9 -2.04 -16.50 19.08
CA GLY A 9 -0.78 -16.84 19.72
C GLY A 9 -0.82 -18.20 20.45
N PRO A 10 0.31 -18.63 21.02
CA PRO A 10 0.40 -19.93 21.71
C PRO A 10 -0.58 -20.09 22.87
N GLU A 11 -0.92 -19.01 23.55
CA GLU A 11 -1.85 -19.00 24.71
C GLU A 11 -3.31 -18.74 24.32
N THR A 12 -3.60 -18.60 23.03
CA THR A 12 -4.97 -18.30 22.57
C THR A 12 -5.84 -19.54 22.66
N ASP A 13 -6.95 -19.47 23.40
CA ASP A 13 -7.96 -20.52 23.40
C ASP A 13 -8.60 -20.64 22.01
N ALA A 14 -8.49 -21.84 21.41
CA ALA A 14 -8.97 -22.09 20.05
C ALA A 14 -10.50 -21.91 19.91
N LYS A 15 -11.28 -22.26 20.95
CA LYS A 15 -12.72 -22.07 20.95
C LYS A 15 -13.09 -20.60 21.01
N LEU A 16 -12.40 -19.82 21.84
CA LEU A 16 -12.59 -18.37 21.91
C LEU A 16 -12.27 -17.70 20.58
N ALA A 17 -11.16 -18.09 19.94
CA ALA A 17 -10.81 -17.56 18.61
C ALA A 17 -11.92 -17.84 17.56
N GLN A 18 -12.48 -19.05 17.55
CA GLN A 18 -13.60 -19.40 16.68
C GLN A 18 -14.86 -18.58 16.98
N ASP A 19 -15.19 -18.41 18.27
CA ASP A 19 -16.36 -17.63 18.70
C ASP A 19 -16.20 -16.15 18.31
N VAL A 20 -15.01 -15.58 18.46
CA VAL A 20 -14.68 -14.20 18.01
C VAL A 20 -14.77 -14.08 16.48
N ALA A 21 -14.23 -15.04 15.73
CA ALA A 21 -14.35 -15.05 14.27
C ALA A 21 -15.81 -15.07 13.84
N ARG A 22 -16.62 -15.95 14.41
CA ARG A 22 -18.04 -16.05 14.13
C ARG A 22 -18.81 -14.78 14.50
N PHE A 23 -18.52 -14.20 15.64
CA PHE A 23 -19.11 -12.92 16.04
C PHE A 23 -18.77 -11.80 15.04
N ALA A 24 -17.51 -11.70 14.65
CA ALA A 24 -17.06 -10.69 13.72
C ALA A 24 -17.72 -10.83 12.33
N ASP A 25 -17.87 -12.05 11.83
CA ASP A 25 -18.52 -12.33 10.57
C ASP A 25 -20.03 -12.04 10.66
N LEU A 26 -20.73 -12.69 11.57
CA LEU A 26 -22.21 -12.66 11.62
C LEU A 26 -22.77 -11.35 12.17
N MET A 27 -22.12 -10.76 13.18
CA MET A 27 -22.66 -9.59 13.89
C MET A 27 -22.06 -8.27 13.42
N LEU A 28 -20.79 -8.28 12.97
CA LEU A 28 -20.09 -7.06 12.52
C LEU A 28 -19.94 -6.97 11.00
N GLY A 29 -20.34 -8.03 10.25
CA GLY A 29 -20.23 -8.07 8.80
C GLY A 29 -18.77 -7.99 8.31
N LYS A 30 -17.82 -8.52 9.10
CA LYS A 30 -16.42 -8.59 8.74
C LYS A 30 -16.13 -9.88 7.99
N SER A 31 -15.17 -9.82 7.10
CA SER A 31 -14.56 -11.03 6.54
C SER A 31 -13.33 -11.34 7.36
N VAL A 32 -13.34 -12.46 8.04
CA VAL A 32 -12.27 -12.86 8.95
C VAL A 32 -11.24 -13.68 8.18
N VAL A 33 -9.99 -13.26 8.24
CA VAL A 33 -8.84 -13.95 7.67
C VAL A 33 -7.93 -14.38 8.82
N SER A 34 -7.59 -15.66 8.88
CA SER A 34 -6.60 -16.17 9.84
C SER A 34 -5.20 -15.75 9.38
N ALA A 35 -4.48 -15.07 10.26
CA ALA A 35 -3.10 -14.66 10.02
C ALA A 35 -2.21 -15.17 11.16
N LYS A 36 -0.93 -15.38 10.86
CA LYS A 36 0.07 -15.72 11.88
C LYS A 36 0.59 -14.46 12.57
N ASP A 37 1.12 -14.64 13.78
CA ASP A 37 1.78 -13.58 14.54
C ASP A 37 3.14 -13.25 13.89
N SER A 38 3.09 -12.46 12.85
CA SER A 38 4.23 -12.01 12.06
C SER A 38 4.22 -10.49 11.89
N PRO A 39 5.37 -9.83 11.71
CA PRO A 39 5.44 -8.37 11.59
C PRO A 39 4.55 -7.83 10.47
N GLY A 40 3.57 -6.99 10.83
CA GLY A 40 2.62 -6.39 9.88
C GLY A 40 1.51 -7.33 9.40
N PHE A 41 1.44 -8.55 9.90
CA PHE A 41 0.51 -9.61 9.48
C PHE A 41 0.53 -9.80 7.97
N ILE A 42 -0.61 -9.85 7.29
CA ILE A 42 -0.70 -9.99 5.84
C ILE A 42 -0.91 -8.63 5.18
N ALA A 43 -2.02 -7.96 5.50
CA ALA A 43 -2.48 -6.79 4.75
C ALA A 43 -1.57 -5.57 4.92
N ASN A 44 -1.13 -5.27 6.14
CA ASN A 44 -0.21 -4.15 6.36
C ASN A 44 1.16 -4.43 5.75
N ARG A 45 1.68 -5.65 5.90
CA ARG A 45 3.00 -6.02 5.34
C ARG A 45 3.03 -5.88 3.82
N LEU A 46 2.05 -6.44 3.12
CA LEU A 46 1.94 -6.35 1.67
C LEU A 46 1.57 -4.94 1.20
N GLY A 47 0.63 -4.29 1.89
CA GLY A 47 0.20 -2.94 1.56
C GLY A 47 1.35 -1.93 1.65
N VAL A 48 2.17 -2.00 2.71
CA VAL A 48 3.34 -1.12 2.86
C VAL A 48 4.40 -1.44 1.81
N PHE A 49 4.67 -2.72 1.54
CA PHE A 49 5.59 -3.12 0.47
C PHE A 49 5.17 -2.57 -0.89
N TRP A 50 3.89 -2.73 -1.23
CA TRP A 50 3.31 -2.19 -2.47
C TRP A 50 3.40 -0.66 -2.55
N LEU A 51 3.05 0.06 -1.47
CA LEU A 51 3.15 1.52 -1.42
C LEU A 51 4.59 2.00 -1.62
N GLN A 52 5.54 1.41 -0.91
CA GLN A 52 6.96 1.75 -1.03
C GLN A 52 7.48 1.50 -2.45
N THR A 53 7.22 0.30 -2.99
CA THR A 53 7.61 -0.03 -4.36
C THR A 53 6.98 0.95 -5.34
N GLY A 54 5.70 1.27 -5.17
CA GLY A 54 5.00 2.24 -6.02
C GLY A 54 5.62 3.62 -6.02
N VAL A 55 6.00 4.13 -4.86
CA VAL A 55 6.66 5.46 -4.78
C VAL A 55 8.06 5.43 -5.38
N VAL A 56 8.87 4.43 -5.02
CA VAL A 56 10.25 4.29 -5.53
C VAL A 56 10.26 4.20 -7.05
N GLU A 57 9.45 3.31 -7.61
CA GLU A 57 9.41 3.09 -9.06
C GLU A 57 8.84 4.28 -9.84
N ALA A 58 7.88 5.02 -9.27
CA ALA A 58 7.39 6.25 -9.87
C ALA A 58 8.48 7.31 -9.96
N MET A 59 9.29 7.47 -8.90
CA MET A 59 10.41 8.41 -8.88
C MET A 59 11.51 7.97 -9.85
N GLU A 60 11.89 6.70 -9.86
CA GLU A 60 12.93 6.18 -10.76
C GLU A 60 12.56 6.28 -12.25
N LEU A 61 11.28 6.11 -12.57
CA LEU A 61 10.79 6.21 -13.95
C LEU A 61 10.40 7.65 -14.35
N GLY A 62 10.49 8.61 -13.43
CA GLY A 62 10.13 10.01 -13.67
C GLY A 62 8.64 10.23 -13.95
N LEU A 63 7.78 9.38 -13.39
CA LEU A 63 6.33 9.52 -13.53
C LEU A 63 5.80 10.64 -12.65
N THR A 64 4.70 11.23 -13.08
CA THR A 64 3.90 12.10 -12.22
C THR A 64 3.07 11.28 -11.24
N VAL A 65 2.69 11.88 -10.11
CA VAL A 65 1.81 11.23 -9.13
C VAL A 65 0.48 10.79 -9.74
N GLU A 66 -0.03 11.57 -10.70
CA GLU A 66 -1.30 11.27 -11.39
C GLU A 66 -1.19 10.05 -12.32
N GLU A 67 -0.06 9.91 -13.04
CA GLU A 67 0.19 8.76 -13.92
C GLU A 67 0.36 7.49 -13.09
N ALA A 68 1.15 7.54 -12.04
CA ALA A 68 1.35 6.42 -11.13
C ALA A 68 0.02 5.97 -10.48
N ASP A 69 -0.77 6.91 -9.95
CA ASP A 69 -2.08 6.60 -9.36
C ASP A 69 -3.08 6.07 -10.38
N ALA A 70 -3.06 6.59 -11.61
CA ALA A 70 -3.94 6.12 -12.66
C ALA A 70 -3.65 4.66 -13.04
N ILE A 71 -2.36 4.29 -13.09
CA ILE A 71 -1.92 2.92 -13.38
C ILE A 71 -2.25 2.00 -12.19
N MET A 72 -1.77 2.35 -10.98
CA MET A 72 -1.93 1.54 -9.76
C MET A 72 -3.27 1.78 -9.06
N SER A 73 -4.37 1.66 -9.80
CA SER A 73 -5.73 1.81 -9.27
C SER A 73 -6.70 0.81 -9.88
N ARG A 74 -7.78 1.27 -10.44
CA ARG A 74 -8.87 0.46 -11.01
C ARG A 74 -8.44 -0.65 -11.98
N PRO A 75 -7.40 -0.49 -12.82
CA PRO A 75 -6.95 -1.56 -13.68
C PRO A 75 -6.55 -2.84 -12.93
N PHE A 76 -6.02 -2.67 -11.72
CA PHE A 76 -5.64 -3.78 -10.83
C PHE A 76 -6.70 -4.11 -9.76
N GLY A 77 -7.93 -3.60 -9.87
CA GLY A 77 -8.96 -3.77 -8.85
C GLY A 77 -8.71 -2.95 -7.57
N ILE A 78 -7.68 -2.10 -7.57
CA ILE A 78 -7.33 -1.23 -6.45
C ILE A 78 -8.25 0.02 -6.46
N PRO A 79 -8.58 0.60 -5.29
CA PRO A 79 -9.35 1.83 -5.23
C PRO A 79 -8.73 2.95 -6.07
N LYS A 80 -9.57 3.86 -6.59
CA LYS A 80 -9.14 4.96 -7.45
C LYS A 80 -8.16 5.96 -6.81
N THR A 81 -7.87 5.81 -5.55
CA THR A 81 -6.85 6.60 -4.85
C THR A 81 -5.45 6.36 -5.41
N GLY A 82 -5.19 5.15 -5.90
CA GLY A 82 -3.85 4.74 -6.29
C GLY A 82 -2.88 4.71 -5.11
N VAL A 83 -1.58 4.80 -5.39
CA VAL A 83 -0.49 4.76 -4.39
C VAL A 83 -0.43 6.07 -3.59
N PHE A 84 -0.26 7.19 -4.28
CA PHE A 84 -0.03 8.49 -3.65
C PHE A 84 -1.28 9.03 -2.97
N GLY A 85 -2.44 8.88 -3.59
CA GLY A 85 -3.70 9.25 -2.98
C GLY A 85 -4.07 8.39 -1.78
N LEU A 86 -3.60 7.14 -1.69
CA LEU A 86 -3.77 6.30 -0.51
C LEU A 86 -2.83 6.74 0.62
N ILE A 87 -1.57 7.06 0.32
CA ILE A 87 -0.65 7.61 1.31
C ILE A 87 -1.18 8.92 1.88
N ASP A 88 -1.76 9.80 1.06
CA ASP A 88 -2.43 11.03 1.52
C ASP A 88 -3.62 10.75 2.44
N LEU A 89 -4.31 9.64 2.26
CA LEU A 89 -5.42 9.24 3.12
C LEU A 89 -4.94 8.69 4.47
N VAL A 90 -3.92 7.85 4.45
CA VAL A 90 -3.29 7.23 5.65
C VAL A 90 -2.54 8.30 6.46
N GLY A 91 -1.77 9.12 5.76
CA GLY A 91 -0.89 10.16 6.30
C GLY A 91 0.59 9.83 6.10
N LEU A 92 1.29 10.76 5.45
CA LEU A 92 2.72 10.62 5.16
C LEU A 92 3.57 10.46 6.42
N ASP A 93 3.18 11.12 7.51
CA ASP A 93 3.86 11.07 8.80
C ASP A 93 3.86 9.68 9.45
N LEU A 94 2.91 8.82 9.11
CA LEU A 94 2.85 7.43 9.59
C LEU A 94 3.83 6.52 8.85
N MET A 95 4.11 6.79 7.58
CA MET A 95 4.93 5.91 6.74
C MET A 95 6.34 5.64 7.31
N PRO A 96 7.11 6.66 7.77
CA PRO A 96 8.42 6.41 8.37
C PRO A 96 8.37 5.52 9.62
N HIS A 97 7.34 5.66 10.46
CA HIS A 97 7.16 4.85 11.67
C HIS A 97 6.84 3.40 11.34
N ILE A 98 5.93 3.18 10.38
CA ILE A 98 5.57 1.83 9.93
C ILE A 98 6.79 1.15 9.29
N ASN A 99 7.51 1.87 8.43
CA ASN A 99 8.70 1.37 7.76
C ASN A 99 9.82 1.02 8.76
N ALA A 100 10.06 1.87 9.74
CA ALA A 100 11.05 1.60 10.78
C ALA A 100 10.67 0.38 11.63
N SER A 101 9.39 0.24 11.97
CA SER A 101 8.88 -0.91 12.71
C SER A 101 9.08 -2.22 11.93
N LEU A 102 8.68 -2.26 10.66
CA LEU A 102 8.87 -3.44 9.80
C LEU A 102 10.35 -3.73 9.58
N ALA A 103 11.16 -2.72 9.24
CA ALA A 103 12.60 -2.90 9.03
C ALA A 103 13.33 -3.41 10.28
N GLY A 104 12.90 -3.00 11.47
CA GLY A 104 13.45 -3.46 12.74
C GLY A 104 13.02 -4.87 13.16
N SER A 105 11.88 -5.33 12.65
CA SER A 105 11.29 -6.62 13.04
C SER A 105 11.52 -7.73 12.03
N LEU A 106 11.76 -7.39 10.75
CA LEU A 106 11.98 -8.34 9.67
C LEU A 106 13.45 -8.77 9.57
N PRO A 107 13.72 -10.04 9.21
CA PRO A 107 15.09 -10.49 8.98
C PRO A 107 15.73 -9.72 7.83
N GLN A 108 17.06 -9.55 7.87
CA GLN A 108 17.81 -8.78 6.87
C GLN A 108 17.69 -9.35 5.43
N SER A 109 17.33 -10.61 5.31
CA SER A 109 17.07 -11.27 4.03
C SER A 109 15.68 -10.98 3.45
N ASP A 110 14.81 -10.31 4.21
CA ASP A 110 13.45 -10.01 3.74
C ASP A 110 13.48 -8.98 2.60
N ALA A 111 12.70 -9.24 1.55
CA ALA A 111 12.64 -8.39 0.36
C ALA A 111 12.15 -6.96 0.65
N PHE A 112 11.48 -6.74 1.79
CA PHE A 112 11.05 -5.41 2.24
C PHE A 112 12.23 -4.43 2.32
N HIS A 113 13.41 -4.88 2.75
CA HIS A 113 14.58 -4.00 2.88
C HIS A 113 15.04 -3.40 1.55
N ALA A 114 14.82 -4.09 0.44
CA ALA A 114 15.17 -3.58 -0.89
C ALA A 114 14.30 -2.38 -1.32
N THR A 115 13.06 -2.32 -0.81
CA THR A 115 12.12 -1.22 -1.12
C THR A 115 12.16 -0.08 -0.11
N ASN A 116 12.68 -0.33 1.10
CA ASN A 116 12.75 0.66 2.18
C ASN A 116 13.89 1.66 1.94
N LYS A 117 13.73 2.51 0.93
CA LYS A 117 14.70 3.54 0.56
C LYS A 117 14.45 4.84 1.32
N ASP A 118 15.51 5.58 1.57
CA ASP A 118 15.41 6.94 2.09
C ASP A 118 14.82 7.87 1.01
N MET A 119 13.80 8.65 1.39
CA MET A 119 13.10 9.54 0.49
C MET A 119 13.13 10.98 1.02
N PRO A 120 14.14 11.78 0.65
CA PRO A 120 14.28 13.16 1.13
C PRO A 120 13.06 14.03 0.90
N LEU A 121 12.40 13.88 -0.24
CA LEU A 121 11.16 14.60 -0.56
C LEU A 121 10.07 14.37 0.50
N ILE A 122 9.85 13.11 0.89
CA ILE A 122 8.83 12.77 1.91
C ILE A 122 9.19 13.38 3.26
N LYS A 123 10.47 13.36 3.65
CA LYS A 123 10.94 13.99 4.89
C LYS A 123 10.68 15.51 4.88
N THR A 124 10.97 16.17 3.76
CA THR A 124 10.70 17.61 3.59
C THR A 124 9.21 17.90 3.67
N MET A 125 8.37 17.13 2.97
CA MET A 125 6.92 17.27 3.02
C MET A 125 6.38 17.17 4.45
N ILE A 126 6.85 16.16 5.21
CA ILE A 126 6.45 15.98 6.62
C ILE A 126 6.87 17.17 7.47
N ALA A 127 8.12 17.65 7.34
CA ALA A 127 8.65 18.79 8.09
C ALA A 127 7.86 20.09 7.83
N GLU A 128 7.33 20.26 6.60
CA GLU A 128 6.50 21.38 6.20
C GLU A 128 5.02 21.26 6.61
N GLY A 129 4.63 20.09 7.14
CA GLY A 129 3.25 19.77 7.52
C GLY A 129 2.38 19.33 6.35
N ASN A 130 2.97 18.94 5.23
CA ASN A 130 2.31 18.35 4.07
C ASN A 130 2.16 16.84 4.28
N ILE A 131 1.34 16.45 5.26
CA ILE A 131 1.20 15.08 5.75
C ILE A 131 -0.04 14.35 5.21
N GLY A 132 -0.64 14.83 4.14
CA GLY A 132 -1.85 14.27 3.54
C GLY A 132 -3.11 15.01 3.95
N ARG A 133 -4.26 14.33 3.90
CA ARG A 133 -5.59 14.96 4.13
C ARG A 133 -5.77 15.56 5.52
N LYS A 134 -5.04 15.10 6.50
CA LYS A 134 -5.07 15.60 7.88
C LYS A 134 -4.16 16.82 8.11
N GLY A 135 -3.30 17.14 7.14
CA GLY A 135 -2.36 18.27 7.19
C GLY A 135 -2.71 19.39 6.21
N LYS A 136 -1.70 20.18 5.85
CA LYS A 136 -1.84 21.28 4.86
C LYS A 136 -2.08 20.77 3.44
N GLY A 137 -1.73 19.53 3.16
CA GLY A 137 -1.78 18.80 1.91
C GLY A 137 -0.90 17.58 2.01
N GLY A 138 -0.69 16.90 0.89
CA GLY A 138 0.19 15.75 0.74
C GLY A 138 0.72 15.72 -0.68
N PHE A 139 0.76 14.58 -1.32
CA PHE A 139 1.05 14.49 -2.75
C PHE A 139 0.02 15.27 -3.58
N TYR A 140 -1.20 15.35 -3.06
CA TYR A 140 -2.23 16.24 -3.58
C TYR A 140 -2.67 17.25 -2.52
N ARG A 141 -3.02 18.45 -2.97
CA ARG A 141 -3.60 19.50 -2.10
C ARG A 141 -4.64 20.33 -2.83
N LYS A 142 -5.39 21.12 -2.06
CA LYS A 142 -6.27 22.17 -2.60
C LYS A 142 -5.47 23.47 -2.70
N GLY A 143 -5.16 23.89 -3.92
CA GLY A 143 -4.53 25.19 -4.18
C GLY A 143 -5.54 26.29 -4.41
N ALA A 144 -5.05 27.52 -4.62
CA ALA A 144 -5.91 28.71 -4.83
C ALA A 144 -6.77 28.62 -6.10
N LYS A 145 -6.27 27.96 -7.14
CA LYS A 145 -6.92 27.83 -8.45
C LYS A 145 -7.48 26.44 -8.73
N GLY A 146 -7.55 25.57 -7.73
CA GLY A 146 -8.04 24.19 -7.87
C GLY A 146 -7.13 23.17 -7.23
N ARG A 147 -7.28 21.90 -7.63
CA ARG A 147 -6.47 20.81 -7.11
C ARG A 147 -5.05 20.86 -7.68
N GLU A 148 -4.07 20.72 -6.83
CA GLU A 148 -2.65 20.67 -7.16
C GLU A 148 -2.06 19.30 -6.79
N ALA A 149 -1.01 18.92 -7.51
CA ALA A 149 -0.20 17.74 -7.24
C ALA A 149 1.28 18.16 -7.14
N ILE A 150 2.02 17.46 -6.29
CA ILE A 150 3.46 17.69 -6.15
C ILE A 150 4.20 17.11 -7.37
N ASP A 151 5.24 17.77 -7.80
CA ASP A 151 6.21 17.23 -8.73
C ASP A 151 7.26 16.46 -7.93
N LEU A 152 7.41 15.17 -8.22
CA LEU A 152 8.26 14.26 -7.44
C LEU A 152 9.76 14.58 -7.52
N THR A 153 10.17 15.32 -8.55
CA THR A 153 11.58 15.71 -8.77
C THR A 153 11.91 17.02 -8.07
N SER A 154 11.08 18.04 -8.28
CA SER A 154 11.35 19.40 -7.78
C SER A 154 10.75 19.67 -6.39
N GLY A 155 9.77 18.88 -5.94
CA GLY A 155 9.00 19.14 -4.74
C GLY A 155 7.99 20.31 -4.87
N ALA A 156 7.88 20.93 -6.04
CA ALA A 156 6.97 22.05 -6.26
C ALA A 156 5.55 21.56 -6.58
N TYR A 157 4.55 22.28 -6.07
CA TYR A 157 3.15 22.02 -6.42
C TYR A 157 2.78 22.67 -7.74
N ARG A 158 2.03 21.94 -8.55
CA ARG A 158 1.49 22.36 -9.84
C ARG A 158 0.03 21.93 -10.00
N PRO A 159 -0.74 22.54 -10.90
CA PRO A 159 -2.09 22.07 -11.21
C PRO A 159 -2.09 20.60 -11.59
N VAL A 160 -3.09 19.85 -11.10
CA VAL A 160 -3.30 18.43 -11.45
C VAL A 160 -3.46 18.29 -12.97
N ARG A 161 -2.75 17.34 -13.55
CA ARG A 161 -2.87 16.98 -14.97
C ARG A 161 -3.77 15.76 -15.13
N LYS A 162 -4.45 15.68 -16.27
CA LYS A 162 -5.21 14.47 -16.60
C LYS A 162 -4.21 13.41 -17.04
N ALA A 163 -4.13 12.33 -16.24
CA ALA A 163 -3.38 11.15 -16.66
C ALA A 163 -4.26 10.28 -17.56
N SER A 164 -3.68 9.75 -18.64
CA SER A 164 -4.26 8.68 -19.43
C SER A 164 -3.59 7.38 -19.05
N THR A 165 -4.37 6.38 -18.67
CA THR A 165 -3.86 5.01 -18.56
C THR A 165 -3.86 4.38 -19.95
N PRO A 166 -2.75 3.78 -20.40
CA PRO A 166 -2.80 2.93 -21.57
C PRO A 166 -3.80 1.80 -21.28
N ASP A 167 -4.86 1.74 -22.07
CA ASP A 167 -5.83 0.65 -22.13
C ASP A 167 -6.20 -0.05 -20.80
N GLY A 168 -6.57 0.76 -19.78
CA GLY A 168 -6.80 0.31 -18.40
C GLY A 168 -7.99 -0.66 -18.21
N ARG A 169 -8.52 -1.24 -19.30
CA ARG A 169 -9.53 -2.31 -19.27
C ARG A 169 -8.91 -3.68 -19.56
N ASP A 170 -7.71 -3.73 -20.12
CA ASP A 170 -6.98 -4.96 -20.44
C ASP A 170 -5.69 -4.99 -19.62
N LEU A 171 -5.71 -5.76 -18.53
CA LEU A 171 -4.59 -5.89 -17.61
C LEU A 171 -3.32 -6.40 -18.31
N ARG A 172 -3.46 -7.30 -19.29
CA ARG A 172 -2.33 -7.85 -20.04
C ARG A 172 -1.63 -6.74 -20.84
N LYS A 173 -2.40 -5.95 -21.59
CA LYS A 173 -1.86 -4.82 -22.37
C LYS A 173 -1.25 -3.75 -21.46
N LEU A 174 -1.85 -3.52 -20.29
CA LEU A 174 -1.30 -2.60 -19.31
C LEU A 174 0.06 -3.06 -18.79
N LEU A 175 0.20 -4.35 -18.46
CA LEU A 175 1.47 -4.92 -18.02
C LEU A 175 2.53 -4.94 -19.13
N GLU A 176 2.14 -5.22 -20.37
CA GLU A 176 3.03 -5.19 -21.54
C GLU A 176 3.45 -3.76 -21.90
N GLY A 177 2.54 -2.78 -21.76
CA GLY A 177 2.73 -1.37 -22.16
C GLY A 177 3.27 -0.45 -21.08
N SER A 178 3.34 -0.90 -19.81
CA SER A 178 3.76 -0.06 -18.69
C SER A 178 4.85 -0.74 -17.86
N ALA A 179 6.08 -0.26 -17.99
CA ALA A 179 7.18 -0.70 -17.14
C ALA A 179 6.87 -0.50 -15.67
N TYR A 180 6.21 0.61 -15.30
CA TYR A 180 5.80 0.89 -13.92
C TYR A 180 4.84 -0.18 -13.38
N ALA A 181 3.82 -0.57 -14.17
CA ALA A 181 2.87 -1.60 -13.76
C ALA A 181 3.58 -2.91 -13.39
N TRP A 182 4.51 -3.35 -14.25
CA TRP A 182 5.27 -4.56 -14.02
C TRP A 182 6.25 -4.45 -12.84
N ARG A 183 6.99 -3.35 -12.77
CA ARG A 183 8.00 -3.12 -11.71
C ARG A 183 7.39 -2.98 -10.32
N VAL A 184 6.10 -2.61 -10.22
CA VAL A 184 5.37 -2.57 -8.94
C VAL A 184 4.69 -3.91 -8.65
N MET A 185 3.91 -4.44 -9.59
CA MET A 185 3.09 -5.63 -9.31
C MET A 185 3.90 -6.92 -9.30
N GLY A 186 4.92 -7.06 -10.15
CA GLY A 186 5.76 -8.26 -10.17
C GLY A 186 6.42 -8.54 -8.81
N PRO A 187 7.20 -7.61 -8.25
CA PRO A 187 7.77 -7.75 -6.91
C PRO A 187 6.72 -7.92 -5.80
N THR A 188 5.58 -7.23 -5.89
CA THR A 188 4.51 -7.35 -4.89
C THR A 188 3.92 -8.76 -4.87
N LEU A 189 3.66 -9.36 -6.03
CA LEU A 189 3.17 -10.73 -6.13
C LEU A 189 4.22 -11.76 -5.67
N ALA A 190 5.49 -11.55 -6.04
CA ALA A 190 6.58 -12.40 -5.57
C ALA A 190 6.73 -12.33 -4.04
N TYR A 191 6.61 -11.13 -3.47
CA TYR A 191 6.65 -10.94 -2.02
C TYR A 191 5.45 -11.60 -1.34
N ALA A 192 4.24 -11.46 -1.89
CA ALA A 192 3.05 -12.14 -1.38
C ALA A 192 3.25 -13.67 -1.32
N ALA A 193 3.79 -14.26 -2.39
CA ALA A 193 4.10 -15.69 -2.42
C ALA A 193 5.15 -16.10 -1.37
N SER A 194 6.15 -15.24 -1.10
CA SER A 194 7.19 -15.52 -0.11
C SER A 194 6.72 -15.45 1.35
N LEU A 195 5.56 -14.86 1.61
CA LEU A 195 4.98 -14.81 2.97
C LEU A 195 4.40 -16.15 3.44
N LEU A 196 4.40 -17.16 2.61
CA LEU A 196 4.04 -18.52 2.99
C LEU A 196 5.28 -19.30 3.42
N PRO A 197 5.24 -20.04 4.52
CA PRO A 197 4.14 -20.16 5.51
C PRO A 197 4.26 -19.17 6.68
N GLU A 198 5.03 -18.09 6.56
CA GLU A 198 5.37 -17.20 7.68
C GLU A 198 4.17 -16.37 8.18
N ALA A 199 3.41 -15.73 7.28
CA ALA A 199 2.31 -14.84 7.64
C ALA A 199 0.93 -15.51 7.50
N ALA A 200 0.83 -16.58 6.68
CA ALA A 200 -0.39 -17.33 6.46
C ALA A 200 -0.09 -18.79 6.16
N ASP A 201 -1.08 -19.66 6.31
CA ASP A 201 -0.94 -21.09 6.00
C ASP A 201 -1.17 -21.41 4.52
N ASP A 202 -1.93 -20.56 3.83
CA ASP A 202 -2.30 -20.77 2.43
C ASP A 202 -2.43 -19.46 1.64
N VAL A 203 -2.47 -19.59 0.32
CA VAL A 203 -2.58 -18.45 -0.63
C VAL A 203 -3.91 -17.74 -0.49
N HIS A 204 -4.98 -18.47 -0.14
CA HIS A 204 -6.33 -17.91 -0.04
C HIS A 204 -6.40 -16.82 1.04
N ALA A 205 -5.75 -17.04 2.18
CA ALA A 205 -5.68 -16.04 3.25
C ALA A 205 -4.99 -14.76 2.77
N ILE A 206 -3.92 -14.87 1.97
CA ILE A 206 -3.21 -13.73 1.40
C ILE A 206 -4.10 -12.98 0.40
N ASP A 207 -4.73 -13.69 -0.52
CA ASP A 207 -5.61 -13.10 -1.54
C ASP A 207 -6.82 -12.39 -0.90
N GLU A 208 -7.45 -13.03 0.10
CA GLU A 208 -8.57 -12.44 0.82
C GLU A 208 -8.16 -11.19 1.62
N ALA A 209 -7.00 -11.23 2.29
CA ALA A 209 -6.48 -10.07 3.00
C ALA A 209 -6.27 -8.88 2.04
N MET A 210 -5.69 -9.10 0.87
CA MET A 210 -5.47 -8.06 -0.13
C MET A 210 -6.76 -7.57 -0.81
N ARG A 211 -7.75 -8.46 -0.98
CA ARG A 211 -9.04 -8.11 -1.59
C ARG A 211 -9.94 -7.29 -0.67
N LEU A 212 -9.81 -7.44 0.64
CA LEU A 212 -10.73 -6.91 1.65
C LEU A 212 -10.13 -5.78 2.50
N GLY A 213 -8.82 -5.67 2.49
CA GLY A 213 -8.02 -4.70 3.26
C GLY A 213 -7.95 -3.28 2.71
#